data_62d857b541f0fd4212e4da05136deaf4
#
_entry.id   62d857b541f0fd4212e4da05136deaf4
#
_cell.length_a   1.000
_cell.length_b   1.000
_cell.length_c   1.000
_cell.angle_alpha   90.00
_cell.angle_beta   90.00
_cell.angle_gamma   90.00
#
_symmetry.space_group_name_H-M   'P 1'
#
loop_
_entity.id
_entity.type
_entity.pdbx_description
1 polymer ?
#
loop_
_entity_poly.entity_id
_entity_poly.type
_entity_poly.pdbx_seq_one_letter_code
_entity_poly.pdbx_strand_id
1 'polypeptide(L)'
;MQSDRFAVARNILIFACVCAAGWLSSASAAFNAGQAPELPGASLIMRFVRETSMGYAALEADSAQVALQRFGELASLVPQSPRAHYNIACARARLGQLDEARAAFERAIDLGYAEIEEVEEDPDIAPLRAQKYWPDLLERMHGNLESMRSALAAQLAHPAAQDDPVFTDLDSLKAHFGEMERRTGGAARIYGRPTVSRMQLDIMMRKLAALDRMLSKTTDDSLALPIRLEILRTRAGFADLEERPWTVGRKSALATARDFRARYPQSEEAAVAALWIARAEWYGKMRAKIEETPKQDCEAAITELRSVASSYPQTPGGCQALAEAIQITAESSARDMDRVRPLFEELEAGCKLDRNLLGDLYYSMNEYRLQVHGVPDFSATDIDGREWKLLELRGKPVLLDFWATWCGPCVAELPTVVRMRRQYPESKLTILGISLDRGDRLTVDALRAWMAKKGMDWPQIFGGEGWQAALPKLYQVSSIPFPVLLGADGSVVAAGEGARGKKLEQKLAELLGS
;
A
#
# COMPACT_ATOMS: atom_id res chain seq x y z
N MET A 1 5.63 14.57 -18.66
CA MET A 1 4.60 13.52 -18.61
C MET A 1 5.20 12.17 -18.13
N GLN A 2 6.09 12.15 -17.16
CA GLN A 2 6.82 10.92 -16.77
C GLN A 2 6.86 10.64 -15.26
N SER A 3 6.14 11.39 -14.42
CA SER A 3 6.27 11.29 -12.95
C SER A 3 5.06 10.75 -12.18
N ASP A 4 3.92 10.50 -12.82
CA ASP A 4 2.69 10.20 -12.08
C ASP A 4 2.36 8.71 -11.90
N ARG A 5 3.22 7.80 -12.42
CA ARG A 5 2.92 6.35 -12.45
C ARG A 5 3.60 5.52 -11.38
N PHE A 6 4.54 6.10 -10.63
CA PHE A 6 5.19 5.43 -9.50
C PHE A 6 4.33 5.33 -8.23
N ALA A 7 3.18 6.00 -8.18
CA ALA A 7 2.30 6.03 -7.01
C ALA A 7 1.54 4.71 -6.77
N VAL A 8 1.28 3.90 -7.78
CA VAL A 8 0.48 2.68 -7.65
C VAL A 8 1.32 1.49 -7.14
N ALA A 9 2.61 1.43 -7.46
CA ALA A 9 3.51 0.37 -6.97
C ALA A 9 3.92 0.56 -5.49
N ARG A 10 3.52 1.65 -4.86
CA ARG A 10 4.07 2.19 -3.61
C ARG A 10 3.29 1.83 -2.34
N ASN A 11 2.03 1.42 -2.44
CA ASN A 11 1.16 1.19 -1.27
C ASN A 11 1.33 -0.19 -0.58
N ILE A 12 2.30 -1.03 -1.01
CA ILE A 12 2.50 -2.39 -0.45
C ILE A 12 3.70 -2.50 0.51
N LEU A 13 4.35 -1.38 0.87
CA LEU A 13 5.63 -1.44 1.60
C LEU A 13 5.51 -1.44 3.14
N ILE A 14 4.33 -1.48 3.77
CA ILE A 14 4.18 -1.28 5.22
C ILE A 14 3.43 -2.41 5.96
N PHE A 15 3.53 -3.66 5.55
CA PHE A 15 3.10 -4.75 6.45
C PHE A 15 4.05 -5.95 6.37
N ALA A 16 5.09 -5.96 7.17
CA ALA A 16 5.72 -7.18 7.70
C ALA A 16 6.91 -6.86 8.59
N CYS A 17 6.67 -6.58 9.84
CA CYS A 17 7.59 -6.92 10.93
C CYS A 17 6.75 -7.63 11.97
N VAL A 18 6.94 -8.92 12.15
CA VAL A 18 7.03 -9.71 13.39
C VAL A 18 6.80 -11.20 13.09
N CYS A 19 7.69 -11.99 13.65
CA CYS A 19 7.68 -13.42 13.92
C CYS A 19 8.35 -14.36 12.92
N ALA A 20 9.53 -14.75 13.34
CA ALA A 20 10.34 -15.85 12.82
C ALA A 20 10.04 -17.15 13.59
N ALA A 21 10.38 -18.22 12.94
CA ALA A 21 10.87 -19.51 13.38
C ALA A 21 10.03 -20.72 12.95
N GLY A 22 10.71 -21.59 12.25
CA GLY A 22 10.39 -23.00 12.16
C GLY A 22 10.19 -23.59 10.77
N TRP A 23 11.08 -24.51 10.42
CA TRP A 23 11.07 -25.58 9.41
C TRP A 23 11.74 -25.30 8.07
N LEU A 24 12.96 -25.79 8.02
CA LEU A 24 13.69 -26.14 6.80
C LEU A 24 13.42 -27.62 6.48
N SER A 25 12.92 -27.91 5.28
CA SER A 25 13.25 -29.13 4.57
C SER A 25 13.08 -28.94 3.06
N SER A 26 14.15 -29.23 2.35
CA SER A 26 14.36 -29.51 0.93
C SER A 26 13.20 -29.26 -0.05
N ALA A 27 13.32 -28.22 -0.88
CA ALA A 27 12.51 -28.06 -2.10
C ALA A 27 13.42 -28.21 -3.33
N SER A 28 13.40 -29.38 -3.94
CA SER A 28 13.70 -29.55 -5.35
C SER A 28 12.44 -30.04 -6.02
N ALA A 29 11.73 -29.18 -6.72
CA ALA A 29 10.68 -29.61 -7.65
C ALA A 29 10.51 -28.59 -8.76
N ALA A 30 10.55 -29.06 -9.97
CA ALA A 30 10.20 -28.37 -11.18
C ALA A 30 8.79 -27.76 -11.05
N PHE A 31 8.62 -26.56 -11.55
CA PHE A 31 7.34 -25.86 -11.64
C PHE A 31 6.39 -26.65 -12.55
N ASN A 32 5.65 -27.60 -11.96
CA ASN A 32 4.52 -28.20 -12.63
C ASN A 32 3.32 -27.24 -12.50
N ALA A 33 2.67 -26.94 -13.62
CA ALA A 33 1.56 -25.98 -13.77
C ALA A 33 0.34 -26.20 -12.86
N GLY A 34 0.46 -26.97 -11.80
CA GLY A 34 -0.61 -27.38 -10.90
C GLY A 34 -0.43 -27.04 -9.42
N GLN A 35 0.77 -26.72 -8.93
CA GLN A 35 1.00 -26.46 -7.51
C GLN A 35 1.59 -25.08 -7.24
N ALA A 36 0.99 -24.34 -6.30
CA ALA A 36 1.57 -23.09 -5.80
C ALA A 36 2.89 -23.37 -5.04
N PRO A 37 3.92 -22.48 -5.14
CA PRO A 37 5.16 -22.65 -4.41
C PRO A 37 4.93 -22.61 -2.89
N GLU A 38 5.79 -23.31 -2.13
CA GLU A 38 5.74 -23.25 -0.68
C GLU A 38 5.98 -21.83 -0.16
N LEU A 39 5.29 -21.47 0.92
CA LEU A 39 5.43 -20.16 1.56
C LEU A 39 6.85 -20.00 2.15
N PRO A 40 7.59 -18.95 1.75
CA PRO A 40 8.95 -18.74 2.24
C PRO A 40 9.00 -18.36 3.72
N GLY A 41 10.06 -18.73 4.42
CA GLY A 41 10.30 -18.32 5.79
C GLY A 41 10.66 -16.83 5.91
N ALA A 42 10.37 -16.22 7.06
CA ALA A 42 10.58 -14.79 7.29
C ALA A 42 12.05 -14.33 7.08
N SER A 43 13.02 -15.13 7.46
CA SER A 43 14.46 -14.84 7.27
C SER A 43 14.83 -14.76 5.79
N LEU A 44 14.29 -15.66 4.97
CA LEU A 44 14.50 -15.64 3.52
C LEU A 44 13.89 -14.41 2.88
N ILE A 45 12.66 -14.07 3.28
CA ILE A 45 11.96 -12.85 2.81
C ILE A 45 12.79 -11.61 3.14
N MET A 46 13.26 -11.46 4.38
CA MET A 46 14.04 -10.29 4.80
C MET A 46 15.37 -10.18 4.04
N ARG A 47 16.05 -11.32 3.81
CA ARG A 47 17.27 -11.35 3.02
C ARG A 47 16.99 -10.97 1.56
N PHE A 48 15.93 -11.52 0.96
CA PHE A 48 15.51 -11.20 -0.40
C PHE A 48 15.21 -9.70 -0.55
N VAL A 49 14.45 -9.12 0.37
CA VAL A 49 14.12 -7.68 0.38
C VAL A 49 15.37 -6.82 0.48
N ARG A 50 16.29 -7.17 1.37
CA ARG A 50 17.54 -6.42 1.54
C ARG A 50 18.38 -6.40 0.25
N GLU A 51 18.65 -7.56 -0.33
CA GLU A 51 19.45 -7.66 -1.55
C GLU A 51 18.76 -6.99 -2.74
N THR A 52 17.43 -7.10 -2.86
CA THR A 52 16.65 -6.38 -3.86
C THR A 52 16.80 -4.87 -3.71
N SER A 53 16.65 -4.34 -2.49
CA SER A 53 16.81 -2.90 -2.22
C SER A 53 18.21 -2.40 -2.52
N MET A 54 19.24 -3.19 -2.19
CA MET A 54 20.63 -2.86 -2.51
C MET A 54 20.91 -2.89 -4.01
N GLY A 55 20.29 -3.83 -4.73
CA GLY A 55 20.38 -3.92 -6.19
C GLY A 55 19.74 -2.70 -6.88
N TYR A 56 18.55 -2.31 -6.47
CA TYR A 56 17.90 -1.10 -7.01
C TYR A 56 18.67 0.18 -6.68
N ALA A 57 19.18 0.32 -5.44
CA ALA A 57 20.02 1.46 -5.08
C ALA A 57 21.31 1.53 -5.94
N ALA A 58 21.84 0.38 -6.36
CA ALA A 58 22.97 0.33 -7.28
C ALA A 58 22.58 0.75 -8.70
N LEU A 59 21.38 0.37 -9.21
CA LEU A 59 20.88 0.86 -10.50
C LEU A 59 20.66 2.37 -10.50
N GLU A 60 20.06 2.92 -9.43
CA GLU A 60 19.89 4.37 -9.25
C GLU A 60 21.23 5.12 -9.19
N ALA A 61 22.28 4.49 -8.66
CA ALA A 61 23.65 5.02 -8.62
C ALA A 61 24.44 4.77 -9.91
N ASP A 62 23.77 4.35 -10.98
CA ASP A 62 24.38 3.98 -12.29
C ASP A 62 25.47 2.89 -12.17
N SER A 63 25.32 2.01 -11.20
CA SER A 63 26.26 0.92 -10.90
C SER A 63 25.65 -0.45 -11.27
N ALA A 64 25.22 -0.60 -12.54
CA ALA A 64 24.51 -1.80 -13.02
C ALA A 64 25.28 -3.11 -12.80
N GLN A 65 26.63 -3.08 -12.78
CA GLN A 65 27.44 -4.26 -12.47
C GLN A 65 27.27 -4.72 -11.02
N VAL A 66 27.17 -3.77 -10.07
CA VAL A 66 26.90 -4.08 -8.65
C VAL A 66 25.48 -4.60 -8.50
N ALA A 67 24.52 -4.00 -9.19
CA ALA A 67 23.13 -4.47 -9.22
C ALA A 67 23.04 -5.92 -9.74
N LEU A 68 23.74 -6.22 -10.84
CA LEU A 68 23.77 -7.57 -11.42
C LEU A 68 24.32 -8.60 -10.42
N GLN A 69 25.37 -8.27 -9.68
CA GLN A 69 25.89 -9.14 -8.61
C GLN A 69 24.82 -9.42 -7.55
N ARG A 70 24.15 -8.36 -7.04
CA ARG A 70 23.12 -8.49 -6.00
C ARG A 70 21.93 -9.32 -6.47
N PHE A 71 21.45 -9.08 -7.66
CA PHE A 71 20.35 -9.86 -8.24
C PHE A 71 20.76 -11.31 -8.57
N GLY A 72 22.02 -11.55 -8.91
CA GLY A 72 22.58 -12.90 -9.04
C GLY A 72 22.58 -13.66 -7.70
N GLU A 73 22.90 -12.99 -6.60
CA GLU A 73 22.79 -13.56 -5.26
C GLU A 73 21.33 -13.92 -4.92
N LEU A 74 20.36 -13.09 -5.34
CA LEU A 74 18.94 -13.40 -5.17
C LEU A 74 18.49 -14.63 -5.97
N ALA A 75 18.90 -14.72 -7.23
CA ALA A 75 18.58 -15.88 -8.08
C ALA A 75 19.23 -17.18 -7.53
N SER A 76 20.39 -17.06 -6.89
CA SER A 76 21.02 -18.20 -6.22
C SER A 76 20.28 -18.62 -4.95
N LEU A 77 19.73 -17.65 -4.20
CA LEU A 77 18.93 -17.89 -3.00
C LEU A 77 17.57 -18.51 -3.30
N VAL A 78 16.91 -18.02 -4.35
CA VAL A 78 15.59 -18.46 -4.80
C VAL A 78 15.61 -18.64 -6.31
N PRO A 79 16.14 -19.76 -6.84
CA PRO A 79 16.27 -19.98 -8.29
C PRO A 79 14.94 -19.97 -9.05
N GLN A 80 13.83 -20.19 -8.33
CA GLN A 80 12.48 -20.18 -8.88
C GLN A 80 11.79 -18.81 -8.77
N SER A 81 12.52 -17.74 -8.37
CA SER A 81 11.95 -16.40 -8.29
C SER A 81 11.89 -15.76 -9.68
N PRO A 82 10.69 -15.54 -10.26
CA PRO A 82 10.57 -14.79 -11.51
C PRO A 82 11.13 -13.38 -11.38
N ARG A 83 10.91 -12.74 -10.21
CA ARG A 83 11.38 -11.38 -9.90
C ARG A 83 12.91 -11.27 -9.91
N ALA A 84 13.62 -12.24 -9.36
CA ALA A 84 15.08 -12.21 -9.35
C ALA A 84 15.65 -12.24 -10.78
N HIS A 85 15.07 -13.06 -11.65
CA HIS A 85 15.48 -13.16 -13.07
C HIS A 85 15.10 -11.91 -13.87
N TYR A 86 13.94 -11.28 -13.57
CA TYR A 86 13.58 -9.99 -14.15
C TYR A 86 14.60 -8.90 -13.77
N ASN A 87 14.96 -8.80 -12.50
CA ASN A 87 15.94 -7.82 -12.02
C ASN A 87 17.33 -8.04 -12.67
N ILE A 88 17.74 -9.28 -12.91
CA ILE A 88 18.95 -9.60 -13.67
C ILE A 88 18.83 -9.07 -15.11
N ALA A 89 17.67 -9.24 -15.74
CA ALA A 89 17.44 -8.74 -17.09
C ALA A 89 17.57 -7.21 -17.16
N CYS A 90 17.00 -6.47 -16.18
CA CYS A 90 17.15 -5.02 -16.06
C CYS A 90 18.62 -4.60 -15.94
N ALA A 91 19.36 -5.21 -15.00
CA ALA A 91 20.78 -4.88 -14.82
C ALA A 91 21.62 -5.17 -16.08
N ARG A 92 21.38 -6.28 -16.76
CA ARG A 92 22.06 -6.63 -18.02
C ARG A 92 21.68 -5.71 -19.17
N ALA A 93 20.40 -5.30 -19.27
CA ALA A 93 19.94 -4.34 -20.27
C ALA A 93 20.64 -2.97 -20.10
N ARG A 94 20.80 -2.51 -18.86
CA ARG A 94 21.57 -1.30 -18.53
C ARG A 94 23.05 -1.41 -18.89
N LEU A 95 23.62 -2.62 -18.84
CA LEU A 95 25.01 -2.88 -19.25
C LEU A 95 25.15 -3.05 -20.78
N GLY A 96 24.08 -2.98 -21.55
CA GLY A 96 24.08 -3.23 -23.00
C GLY A 96 24.25 -4.71 -23.38
N GLN A 97 24.17 -5.63 -22.42
CA GLN A 97 24.27 -7.08 -22.60
C GLN A 97 22.90 -7.64 -23.03
N LEU A 98 22.44 -7.29 -24.24
CA LEU A 98 21.04 -7.52 -24.65
C LEU A 98 20.69 -9.00 -24.84
N ASP A 99 21.59 -9.85 -25.29
CA ASP A 99 21.33 -11.29 -25.45
C ASP A 99 21.18 -11.98 -24.09
N GLU A 100 22.04 -11.65 -23.13
CA GLU A 100 21.96 -12.18 -21.78
C GLU A 100 20.78 -11.56 -21.00
N ALA A 101 20.42 -10.30 -21.25
CA ALA A 101 19.23 -9.66 -20.70
C ALA A 101 17.97 -10.37 -21.20
N ARG A 102 17.91 -10.66 -22.50
CA ARG A 102 16.84 -11.45 -23.11
C ARG A 102 16.72 -12.83 -22.45
N ALA A 103 17.81 -13.58 -22.34
CA ALA A 103 17.79 -14.91 -21.73
C ALA A 103 17.31 -14.88 -20.27
N ALA A 104 17.73 -13.89 -19.50
CA ALA A 104 17.26 -13.70 -18.12
C ALA A 104 15.76 -13.34 -18.06
N PHE A 105 15.27 -12.51 -18.98
CA PHE A 105 13.86 -12.15 -19.05
C PHE A 105 12.99 -13.32 -19.52
N GLU A 106 13.42 -14.09 -20.52
CA GLU A 106 12.76 -15.34 -20.93
C GLU A 106 12.67 -16.32 -19.76
N ARG A 107 13.73 -16.43 -18.96
CA ARG A 107 13.70 -17.25 -17.75
C ARG A 107 12.69 -16.74 -16.73
N ALA A 108 12.55 -15.42 -16.55
CA ALA A 108 11.51 -14.85 -15.68
C ALA A 108 10.10 -15.22 -16.19
N ILE A 109 9.87 -15.11 -17.51
CA ILE A 109 8.61 -15.48 -18.15
C ILE A 109 8.32 -16.98 -17.97
N ASP A 110 9.30 -17.84 -18.18
CA ASP A 110 9.16 -19.30 -18.00
C ASP A 110 8.83 -19.68 -16.55
N LEU A 111 9.23 -18.85 -15.59
CA LEU A 111 8.89 -18.97 -14.18
C LEU A 111 7.55 -18.32 -13.82
N GLY A 112 6.82 -17.80 -14.81
CA GLY A 112 5.47 -17.24 -14.62
C GLY A 112 5.43 -15.73 -14.39
N TYR A 113 6.50 -14.96 -14.75
CA TYR A 113 6.45 -13.50 -14.66
C TYR A 113 5.37 -12.93 -15.60
N ALA A 114 4.49 -12.09 -15.06
CA ALA A 114 3.34 -11.54 -15.78
C ALA A 114 2.96 -10.11 -15.36
N GLU A 115 3.90 -9.35 -14.80
CA GLU A 115 3.71 -7.94 -14.39
C GLU A 115 3.84 -7.03 -15.64
N ILE A 116 2.83 -7.07 -16.51
CA ILE A 116 2.88 -6.42 -17.83
C ILE A 116 3.03 -4.91 -17.72
N GLU A 117 2.24 -4.25 -16.86
CA GLU A 117 2.32 -2.79 -16.65
C GLU A 117 3.72 -2.36 -16.18
N GLU A 118 4.35 -3.16 -15.31
CA GLU A 118 5.69 -2.88 -14.81
C GLU A 118 6.72 -2.92 -15.95
N VAL A 119 6.72 -3.96 -16.79
CA VAL A 119 7.71 -4.10 -17.87
C VAL A 119 7.51 -3.09 -18.99
N GLU A 120 6.30 -2.59 -19.21
CA GLU A 120 6.02 -1.54 -20.19
C GLU A 120 6.53 -0.17 -19.74
N GLU A 121 6.65 0.07 -18.45
CA GLU A 121 6.99 1.37 -17.87
C GLU A 121 8.41 1.44 -17.32
N ASP A 122 9.00 0.32 -16.93
CA ASP A 122 10.32 0.26 -16.29
C ASP A 122 11.43 0.77 -17.24
N PRO A 123 12.12 1.87 -16.89
CA PRO A 123 13.19 2.43 -17.71
C PRO A 123 14.40 1.50 -17.85
N ASP A 124 14.63 0.61 -16.88
CA ASP A 124 15.80 -0.26 -16.85
C ASP A 124 15.72 -1.38 -17.92
N ILE A 125 14.50 -1.79 -18.32
CA ILE A 125 14.28 -2.77 -19.38
C ILE A 125 14.06 -2.12 -20.76
N ALA A 126 14.04 -0.79 -20.85
CA ALA A 126 13.80 -0.05 -22.09
C ALA A 126 14.71 -0.48 -23.27
N PRO A 127 16.01 -0.78 -23.09
CA PRO A 127 16.86 -1.27 -24.18
C PRO A 127 16.37 -2.59 -24.78
N LEU A 128 15.74 -3.45 -23.96
CA LEU A 128 15.18 -4.73 -24.41
C LEU A 128 13.84 -4.51 -25.13
N ARG A 129 13.01 -3.55 -24.64
CA ARG A 129 11.74 -3.17 -25.30
C ARG A 129 11.94 -2.66 -26.73
N ALA A 130 13.06 -2.05 -27.03
CA ALA A 130 13.38 -1.55 -28.35
C ALA A 130 13.73 -2.67 -29.38
N GLN A 131 13.81 -3.93 -28.95
CA GLN A 131 14.20 -5.03 -29.79
C GLN A 131 13.02 -5.63 -30.55
N LYS A 132 13.31 -6.19 -31.75
CA LYS A 132 12.27 -6.78 -32.63
C LYS A 132 11.52 -7.96 -32.03
N TYR A 133 12.11 -8.66 -31.08
CA TYR A 133 11.50 -9.81 -30.38
C TYR A 133 10.65 -9.42 -29.17
N TRP A 134 10.57 -8.15 -28.84
CA TRP A 134 9.79 -7.69 -27.66
C TRP A 134 8.30 -8.07 -27.72
N PRO A 135 7.59 -7.92 -28.87
CA PRO A 135 6.19 -8.34 -28.95
C PRO A 135 5.96 -9.80 -28.60
N ASP A 136 6.89 -10.71 -29.01
CA ASP A 136 6.78 -12.15 -28.72
C ASP A 136 6.93 -12.42 -27.21
N LEU A 137 7.82 -11.69 -26.53
CA LEU A 137 7.99 -11.80 -25.08
C LEU A 137 6.75 -11.31 -24.34
N LEU A 138 6.16 -10.22 -24.80
CA LEU A 138 4.94 -9.65 -24.21
C LEU A 138 3.74 -10.59 -24.42
N GLU A 139 3.61 -11.21 -25.60
CA GLU A 139 2.58 -12.21 -25.87
C GLU A 139 2.70 -13.42 -24.93
N ARG A 140 3.91 -13.91 -24.65
CA ARG A 140 4.15 -14.99 -23.68
C ARG A 140 3.75 -14.59 -22.28
N MET A 141 3.99 -13.33 -21.85
CA MET A 141 3.54 -12.81 -20.57
C MET A 141 2.00 -12.76 -20.47
N HIS A 142 1.33 -12.31 -21.54
CA HIS A 142 -0.13 -12.37 -21.62
C HIS A 142 -0.65 -13.81 -21.50
N GLY A 143 0.02 -14.77 -22.15
CA GLY A 143 -0.29 -16.21 -22.02
C GLY A 143 -0.16 -16.70 -20.57
N ASN A 144 0.86 -16.27 -19.82
CA ASN A 144 1.01 -16.56 -18.39
C ASN A 144 -0.16 -15.99 -17.58
N LEU A 145 -0.54 -14.74 -17.83
CA LEU A 145 -1.64 -14.08 -17.14
C LEU A 145 -2.98 -14.79 -17.38
N GLU A 146 -3.27 -15.17 -18.63
CA GLU A 146 -4.48 -15.93 -18.98
C GLU A 146 -4.48 -17.34 -18.38
N SER A 147 -3.34 -18.02 -18.37
CA SER A 147 -3.19 -19.33 -17.72
C SER A 147 -3.48 -19.23 -16.21
N MET A 148 -3.00 -18.19 -15.56
CA MET A 148 -3.28 -17.95 -14.13
C MET A 148 -4.76 -17.63 -13.88
N ARG A 149 -5.40 -16.79 -14.71
CA ARG A 149 -6.83 -16.49 -14.62
C ARG A 149 -7.68 -17.77 -14.80
N SER A 150 -7.33 -18.60 -15.76
CA SER A 150 -8.01 -19.88 -16.00
C SER A 150 -7.85 -20.85 -14.83
N ALA A 151 -6.64 -20.97 -14.27
CA ALA A 151 -6.39 -21.79 -13.09
C ALA A 151 -7.15 -21.28 -11.85
N LEU A 152 -7.25 -19.95 -11.68
CA LEU A 152 -8.01 -19.29 -10.63
C LEU A 152 -9.51 -19.64 -10.75
N ALA A 153 -10.08 -19.51 -11.95
CA ALA A 153 -11.48 -19.83 -12.21
C ALA A 153 -11.78 -21.32 -11.98
N ALA A 154 -10.89 -22.22 -12.39
CA ALA A 154 -11.03 -23.64 -12.15
C ALA A 154 -10.97 -23.99 -10.66
N GLN A 155 -10.10 -23.35 -9.90
CA GLN A 155 -9.97 -23.54 -8.45
C GLN A 155 -11.20 -23.05 -7.69
N LEU A 156 -11.79 -21.92 -8.11
CA LEU A 156 -13.07 -21.41 -7.59
C LEU A 156 -14.23 -22.38 -7.85
N ALA A 157 -14.24 -23.06 -9.01
CA ALA A 157 -15.27 -24.01 -9.36
C ALA A 157 -15.13 -25.35 -8.61
N HIS A 158 -13.89 -25.78 -8.35
CA HIS A 158 -13.59 -27.08 -7.72
C HIS A 158 -12.44 -26.92 -6.71
N PRO A 159 -12.74 -26.49 -5.46
CA PRO A 159 -11.72 -26.37 -4.44
C PRO A 159 -11.07 -27.73 -4.14
N ALA A 160 -9.76 -27.79 -4.20
CA ALA A 160 -9.01 -29.00 -3.88
C ALA A 160 -9.27 -29.40 -2.42
N ALA A 161 -9.63 -30.66 -2.19
CA ALA A 161 -9.64 -31.23 -0.86
C ALA A 161 -8.19 -31.33 -0.36
N GLN A 162 -7.85 -30.57 0.67
CA GLN A 162 -6.55 -30.64 1.34
C GLN A 162 -6.73 -31.08 2.78
N ASP A 163 -5.71 -31.75 3.32
CA ASP A 163 -5.68 -32.24 4.71
C ASP A 163 -5.44 -31.08 5.70
N ASP A 164 -6.37 -30.13 5.74
CA ASP A 164 -6.35 -29.09 6.77
C ASP A 164 -6.75 -29.68 8.13
N PRO A 165 -6.19 -29.17 9.23
CA PRO A 165 -6.60 -29.56 10.57
C PRO A 165 -8.11 -29.41 10.76
N VAL A 166 -8.70 -30.29 11.56
CA VAL A 166 -10.09 -30.12 12.02
C VAL A 166 -10.06 -29.11 13.16
N PHE A 167 -10.68 -27.95 12.96
CA PHE A 167 -10.78 -26.90 13.96
C PHE A 167 -12.01 -27.11 14.83
N THR A 168 -11.85 -27.00 16.14
CA THR A 168 -12.91 -27.09 17.13
C THR A 168 -13.46 -25.73 17.55
N ASP A 169 -12.68 -24.68 17.33
CA ASP A 169 -13.04 -23.30 17.66
C ASP A 169 -12.55 -22.33 16.56
N LEU A 170 -13.20 -21.15 16.51
CA LEU A 170 -12.95 -20.14 15.48
C LEU A 170 -11.59 -19.45 15.65
N ASP A 171 -11.09 -19.31 16.87
CA ASP A 171 -9.84 -18.61 17.14
C ASP A 171 -8.63 -19.43 16.68
N SER A 172 -8.66 -20.75 16.91
CA SER A 172 -7.66 -21.69 16.35
C SER A 172 -7.64 -21.66 14.82
N LEU A 173 -8.83 -21.63 14.19
CA LEU A 173 -8.95 -21.51 12.74
C LEU A 173 -8.37 -20.19 12.23
N LYS A 174 -8.73 -19.06 12.84
CA LYS A 174 -8.20 -17.74 12.49
C LYS A 174 -6.70 -17.66 12.67
N ALA A 175 -6.15 -18.22 13.74
CA ALA A 175 -4.72 -18.23 14.00
C ALA A 175 -3.95 -18.98 12.90
N HIS A 176 -4.46 -20.17 12.51
CA HIS A 176 -3.86 -21.00 11.47
C HIS A 176 -3.83 -20.29 10.11
N PHE A 177 -4.99 -19.86 9.62
CA PHE A 177 -5.07 -19.21 8.32
C PHE A 177 -4.46 -17.81 8.32
N GLY A 178 -4.56 -17.05 9.42
CA GLY A 178 -3.91 -15.75 9.56
C GLY A 178 -2.38 -15.81 9.49
N GLU A 179 -1.76 -16.89 9.96
CA GLU A 179 -0.32 -17.09 9.76
C GLU A 179 0.02 -17.33 8.28
N MET A 180 -0.77 -18.13 7.58
CA MET A 180 -0.59 -18.36 6.15
C MET A 180 -0.78 -17.07 5.35
N GLU A 181 -1.80 -16.27 5.65
CA GLU A 181 -2.06 -14.96 5.03
C GLU A 181 -0.90 -13.97 5.25
N ARG A 182 -0.34 -13.90 6.47
CA ARG A 182 0.85 -13.07 6.74
C ARG A 182 2.07 -13.49 5.91
N ARG A 183 2.29 -14.79 5.74
CA ARG A 183 3.42 -15.31 4.96
C ARG A 183 3.27 -15.03 3.46
N THR A 184 2.04 -15.00 2.92
CA THR A 184 1.81 -14.67 1.51
C THR A 184 2.19 -13.24 1.16
N GLY A 185 1.97 -12.28 2.05
CA GLY A 185 2.40 -10.89 1.86
C GLY A 185 3.91 -10.75 1.62
N GLY A 186 4.72 -11.58 2.30
CA GLY A 186 6.16 -11.66 2.05
C GLY A 186 6.52 -12.35 0.73
N ALA A 187 5.74 -13.37 0.35
CA ALA A 187 5.96 -14.14 -0.86
C ALA A 187 5.79 -13.31 -2.15
N ALA A 188 4.95 -12.27 -2.11
CA ALA A 188 4.74 -11.38 -3.27
C ALA A 188 6.03 -10.73 -3.77
N ARG A 189 6.97 -10.46 -2.88
CA ARG A 189 8.27 -9.87 -3.23
C ARG A 189 9.19 -10.82 -3.98
N ILE A 190 8.98 -12.12 -3.79
CA ILE A 190 9.81 -13.20 -4.36
C ILE A 190 9.22 -13.69 -5.68
N TYR A 191 7.92 -13.95 -5.69
CA TYR A 191 7.23 -14.64 -6.77
C TYR A 191 6.41 -13.74 -7.69
N GLY A 192 6.19 -12.45 -7.31
CA GLY A 192 5.33 -11.52 -8.03
C GLY A 192 3.85 -11.65 -7.65
N ARG A 193 3.07 -10.61 -7.99
CA ARG A 193 1.65 -10.51 -7.61
C ARG A 193 0.77 -11.65 -8.13
N PRO A 194 0.84 -12.04 -9.41
CA PRO A 194 -0.07 -13.05 -9.93
C PRO A 194 0.07 -14.42 -9.24
N THR A 195 1.31 -14.84 -8.94
CA THR A 195 1.56 -16.07 -8.18
C THR A 195 1.02 -16.00 -6.77
N VAL A 196 1.18 -14.84 -6.13
CA VAL A 196 0.69 -14.62 -4.76
C VAL A 196 -0.82 -14.54 -4.70
N SER A 197 -1.48 -13.93 -5.68
CA SER A 197 -2.96 -13.95 -5.76
C SER A 197 -3.50 -15.36 -5.78
N ARG A 198 -2.85 -16.28 -6.53
CA ARG A 198 -3.21 -17.69 -6.54
C ARG A 198 -3.01 -18.37 -5.18
N MET A 199 -1.89 -18.08 -4.49
CA MET A 199 -1.63 -18.61 -3.14
C MET A 199 -2.66 -18.09 -2.12
N GLN A 200 -2.98 -16.81 -2.18
CA GLN A 200 -3.99 -16.19 -1.33
C GLN A 200 -5.37 -16.82 -1.57
N LEU A 201 -5.75 -17.03 -2.83
CA LEU A 201 -6.99 -17.70 -3.16
C LEU A 201 -7.06 -19.10 -2.58
N ASP A 202 -6.00 -19.91 -2.71
CA ASP A 202 -5.96 -21.25 -2.14
C ASP A 202 -6.21 -21.22 -0.63
N ILE A 203 -5.51 -20.34 0.09
CA ILE A 203 -5.70 -20.15 1.54
C ILE A 203 -7.14 -19.76 1.86
N MET A 204 -7.72 -18.83 1.14
CA MET A 204 -9.08 -18.36 1.36
C MET A 204 -10.13 -19.45 1.06
N MET A 205 -9.94 -20.26 0.02
CA MET A 205 -10.82 -21.38 -0.29
C MET A 205 -10.78 -22.47 0.79
N ARG A 206 -9.60 -22.80 1.28
CA ARG A 206 -9.39 -23.74 2.39
C ARG A 206 -10.03 -23.23 3.68
N LYS A 207 -9.84 -21.95 3.98
CA LYS A 207 -10.46 -21.26 5.12
C LYS A 207 -11.99 -21.33 5.04
N LEU A 208 -12.57 -21.02 3.87
CA LEU A 208 -14.02 -21.14 3.66
C LEU A 208 -14.52 -22.56 3.87
N ALA A 209 -13.85 -23.56 3.31
CA ALA A 209 -14.23 -24.95 3.50
C ALA A 209 -14.19 -25.38 4.98
N ALA A 210 -13.21 -24.89 5.74
CA ALA A 210 -13.12 -25.13 7.18
C ALA A 210 -14.26 -24.43 7.95
N LEU A 211 -14.58 -23.19 7.62
CA LEU A 211 -15.67 -22.42 8.21
C LEU A 211 -17.04 -23.05 7.91
N ASP A 212 -17.26 -23.50 6.67
CA ASP A 212 -18.51 -24.19 6.29
C ASP A 212 -18.67 -25.52 7.06
N ARG A 213 -17.57 -26.28 7.27
CA ARG A 213 -17.59 -27.48 8.12
C ARG A 213 -17.92 -27.16 9.59
N MET A 214 -17.42 -26.05 10.13
CA MET A 214 -17.75 -25.61 11.50
C MET A 214 -19.24 -25.21 11.57
N LEU A 215 -19.68 -24.39 10.62
CA LEU A 215 -21.06 -23.92 10.58
C LEU A 215 -22.08 -25.07 10.46
N SER A 216 -21.77 -26.10 9.66
CA SER A 216 -22.65 -27.28 9.51
C SER A 216 -22.85 -28.10 10.79
N LYS A 217 -21.92 -27.97 11.75
CA LYS A 217 -21.98 -28.62 13.07
C LYS A 217 -22.56 -27.73 14.16
N THR A 218 -22.82 -26.45 13.86
CA THR A 218 -23.28 -25.45 14.82
C THR A 218 -24.80 -25.32 14.70
N THR A 219 -25.51 -25.62 15.78
CA THR A 219 -26.98 -25.52 15.88
C THR A 219 -27.42 -24.26 16.62
N ASP A 220 -26.53 -23.60 17.35
CA ASP A 220 -26.78 -22.39 18.13
C ASP A 220 -26.46 -21.17 17.29
N ASP A 221 -27.41 -20.27 17.09
CA ASP A 221 -27.25 -19.03 16.32
C ASP A 221 -26.24 -18.08 16.92
N SER A 222 -26.04 -18.08 18.23
CA SER A 222 -25.02 -17.25 18.92
C SER A 222 -23.60 -17.67 18.55
N LEU A 223 -23.38 -18.97 18.37
CA LEU A 223 -22.12 -19.53 17.91
C LEU A 223 -21.97 -19.48 16.37
N ALA A 224 -23.09 -19.48 15.65
CA ALA A 224 -23.11 -19.40 14.18
C ALA A 224 -22.76 -17.98 13.68
N LEU A 225 -23.15 -16.93 14.40
CA LEU A 225 -22.95 -15.53 14.01
C LEU A 225 -21.46 -15.20 13.73
N PRO A 226 -20.50 -15.42 14.65
CA PRO A 226 -19.09 -15.13 14.39
C PRO A 226 -18.51 -15.97 13.25
N ILE A 227 -18.96 -17.21 13.05
CA ILE A 227 -18.53 -18.06 11.92
C ILE A 227 -19.02 -17.46 10.59
N ARG A 228 -20.29 -17.06 10.51
CA ARG A 228 -20.88 -16.42 9.32
C ARG A 228 -20.22 -15.09 9.01
N LEU A 229 -19.85 -14.30 10.02
CA LEU A 229 -19.10 -13.08 9.83
C LEU A 229 -17.72 -13.35 9.23
N GLU A 230 -17.03 -14.38 9.67
CA GLU A 230 -15.73 -14.75 9.13
C GLU A 230 -15.84 -15.28 7.69
N ILE A 231 -16.91 -16.02 7.37
CA ILE A 231 -17.25 -16.40 5.98
C ILE A 231 -17.44 -15.15 5.12
N LEU A 232 -18.19 -14.17 5.61
CA LEU A 232 -18.40 -12.89 4.90
C LEU A 232 -17.06 -12.17 4.65
N ARG A 233 -16.24 -12.01 5.67
CA ARG A 233 -14.91 -11.35 5.56
C ARG A 233 -14.01 -12.07 4.57
N THR A 234 -13.99 -13.40 4.62
CA THR A 234 -13.16 -14.21 3.71
C THR A 234 -13.67 -14.09 2.26
N ARG A 235 -14.98 -14.15 2.02
CA ARG A 235 -15.54 -13.93 0.68
C ARG A 235 -15.38 -12.51 0.17
N ALA A 236 -15.42 -11.53 1.05
CA ALA A 236 -15.13 -10.16 0.71
C ALA A 236 -13.70 -9.99 0.21
N GLY A 237 -12.72 -10.63 0.85
CA GLY A 237 -11.33 -10.62 0.40
C GLY A 237 -11.10 -11.22 -1.00
N PHE A 238 -11.98 -12.08 -1.52
CA PHE A 238 -11.91 -12.51 -2.94
C PHE A 238 -12.10 -11.35 -3.90
N ALA A 239 -12.91 -10.36 -3.53
CA ALA A 239 -13.13 -9.18 -4.36
C ALA A 239 -11.85 -8.36 -4.56
N ASP A 240 -10.91 -8.41 -3.63
CA ASP A 240 -9.65 -7.68 -3.67
C ASP A 240 -8.56 -8.41 -4.49
N LEU A 241 -8.75 -9.72 -4.76
CA LEU A 241 -7.79 -10.53 -5.52
C LEU A 241 -8.03 -10.58 -7.03
N GLU A 242 -9.27 -10.30 -7.47
CA GLU A 242 -9.63 -10.30 -8.88
C GLU A 242 -9.25 -8.96 -9.54
N GLU A 243 -8.28 -9.00 -10.46
CA GLU A 243 -8.06 -7.89 -11.40
C GLU A 243 -9.26 -7.79 -12.35
N ARG A 244 -9.71 -6.56 -12.58
CA ARG A 244 -10.93 -6.20 -13.36
C ARG A 244 -11.16 -7.09 -14.62
N PRO A 245 -12.40 -7.58 -14.87
CA PRO A 245 -13.68 -7.22 -14.23
C PRO A 245 -14.18 -8.24 -13.19
N TRP A 246 -14.44 -7.78 -12.03
CA TRP A 246 -14.94 -8.26 -10.76
C TRP A 246 -16.23 -9.13 -10.81
N THR A 247 -16.27 -10.28 -11.46
CA THR A 247 -17.59 -10.88 -11.74
C THR A 247 -18.02 -11.99 -10.80
N VAL A 248 -17.14 -12.90 -10.42
CA VAL A 248 -17.54 -14.10 -9.65
C VAL A 248 -17.40 -13.87 -8.14
N GLY A 249 -16.26 -13.44 -7.65
CA GLY A 249 -16.01 -13.22 -6.21
C GLY A 249 -16.92 -12.15 -5.64
N ARG A 250 -17.09 -11.03 -6.35
CA ARG A 250 -17.99 -9.95 -5.96
C ARG A 250 -19.44 -10.39 -5.85
N LYS A 251 -19.98 -11.16 -6.81
CA LYS A 251 -21.36 -11.66 -6.74
C LYS A 251 -21.56 -12.56 -5.52
N SER A 252 -20.60 -13.44 -5.23
CA SER A 252 -20.63 -14.31 -4.07
C SER A 252 -20.55 -13.54 -2.76
N ALA A 253 -19.67 -12.56 -2.66
CA ALA A 253 -19.54 -11.70 -1.48
C ALA A 253 -20.80 -10.88 -1.23
N LEU A 254 -21.38 -10.26 -2.28
CA LEU A 254 -22.65 -9.54 -2.20
C LEU A 254 -23.81 -10.41 -1.73
N ALA A 255 -23.95 -11.62 -2.29
CA ALA A 255 -25.01 -12.55 -1.88
C ALA A 255 -24.86 -12.91 -0.39
N THR A 256 -23.64 -13.20 0.06
CA THR A 256 -23.34 -13.49 1.47
C THR A 256 -23.61 -12.29 2.38
N ALA A 257 -23.23 -11.09 1.98
CA ALA A 257 -23.48 -9.88 2.76
C ALA A 257 -24.98 -9.58 2.90
N ARG A 258 -25.74 -9.77 1.82
CA ARG A 258 -27.20 -9.60 1.84
C ARG A 258 -27.90 -10.64 2.72
N ASP A 259 -27.51 -11.92 2.63
CA ASP A 259 -28.04 -12.99 3.48
C ASP A 259 -27.70 -12.72 4.96
N PHE A 260 -26.45 -12.33 5.25
CA PHE A 260 -26.03 -12.00 6.61
C PHE A 260 -26.85 -10.84 7.20
N ARG A 261 -26.97 -9.73 6.46
CA ARG A 261 -27.77 -8.56 6.89
C ARG A 261 -29.25 -8.90 7.09
N ALA A 262 -29.81 -9.70 6.22
CA ALA A 262 -31.21 -10.14 6.32
C ALA A 262 -31.47 -11.01 7.56
N ARG A 263 -30.49 -11.85 7.92
CA ARG A 263 -30.60 -12.78 9.06
C ARG A 263 -30.33 -12.10 10.40
N TYR A 264 -29.41 -11.14 10.44
CA TYR A 264 -28.93 -10.48 11.66
C TYR A 264 -29.01 -8.94 11.59
N PRO A 265 -30.17 -8.34 11.23
CA PRO A 265 -30.26 -6.91 10.90
C PRO A 265 -29.91 -5.96 12.05
N GLN A 266 -30.00 -6.45 13.29
CA GLN A 266 -29.75 -5.67 14.51
C GLN A 266 -28.39 -5.96 15.13
N SER A 267 -27.58 -6.86 14.55
CA SER A 267 -26.26 -7.13 15.08
C SER A 267 -25.28 -6.03 14.69
N GLU A 268 -24.28 -5.78 15.54
CA GLU A 268 -23.20 -4.85 15.25
C GLU A 268 -22.44 -5.23 13.97
N GLU A 269 -22.33 -6.53 13.70
CA GLU A 269 -21.67 -7.09 12.54
C GLU A 269 -22.46 -6.88 11.23
N ALA A 270 -23.75 -6.59 11.31
CA ALA A 270 -24.55 -6.20 10.15
C ALA A 270 -24.05 -4.91 9.51
N ALA A 271 -23.38 -4.05 10.27
CA ALA A 271 -22.69 -2.88 9.75
C ALA A 271 -21.59 -3.24 8.76
N VAL A 272 -20.83 -4.31 9.04
CA VAL A 272 -19.79 -4.82 8.15
C VAL A 272 -20.41 -5.32 6.84
N ALA A 273 -21.51 -6.06 6.92
CA ALA A 273 -22.23 -6.53 5.73
C ALA A 273 -22.80 -5.36 4.90
N ALA A 274 -23.37 -4.35 5.56
CA ALA A 274 -23.89 -3.16 4.90
C ALA A 274 -22.79 -2.36 4.20
N LEU A 275 -21.64 -2.16 4.86
CA LEU A 275 -20.48 -1.51 4.27
C LEU A 275 -19.97 -2.27 3.03
N TRP A 276 -19.88 -3.59 3.08
CA TRP A 276 -19.49 -4.39 1.93
C TRP A 276 -20.45 -4.29 0.75
N ILE A 277 -21.75 -4.21 1.00
CA ILE A 277 -22.76 -3.99 -0.04
C ILE A 277 -22.52 -2.63 -0.71
N ALA A 278 -22.37 -1.56 0.08
CA ALA A 278 -22.11 -0.21 -0.40
C ALA A 278 -20.81 -0.15 -1.23
N ARG A 279 -19.71 -0.71 -0.72
CA ARG A 279 -18.42 -0.81 -1.42
C ARG A 279 -18.55 -1.53 -2.76
N ALA A 280 -19.21 -2.68 -2.78
CA ALA A 280 -19.34 -3.47 -3.98
C ALA A 280 -20.13 -2.73 -5.08
N GLU A 281 -21.13 -1.94 -4.71
CA GLU A 281 -21.88 -1.10 -5.64
C GLU A 281 -21.05 0.10 -6.12
N TRP A 282 -20.32 0.75 -5.22
CA TRP A 282 -19.43 1.86 -5.53
C TRP A 282 -18.28 1.46 -6.46
N TYR A 283 -17.51 0.42 -6.11
CA TYR A 283 -16.39 -0.04 -6.94
C TYR A 283 -16.79 -0.47 -8.35
N GLY A 284 -18.06 -0.84 -8.55
CA GLY A 284 -18.60 -1.12 -9.89
C GLY A 284 -18.74 0.10 -10.78
N LYS A 285 -18.82 1.29 -10.20
CA LYS A 285 -19.02 2.56 -10.89
C LYS A 285 -17.77 3.44 -10.93
N MET A 286 -16.85 3.22 -9.97
CA MET A 286 -15.62 3.99 -9.84
C MET A 286 -14.73 3.84 -11.09
N ARG A 287 -14.16 4.95 -11.54
CA ARG A 287 -13.09 4.98 -12.55
C ARG A 287 -11.73 4.66 -11.93
N ALA A 288 -10.66 4.80 -12.70
CA ALA A 288 -9.30 4.56 -12.19
C ALA A 288 -8.97 5.44 -10.97
N LYS A 289 -9.55 6.66 -10.94
CA LYS A 289 -9.47 7.60 -9.81
C LYS A 289 -10.84 8.14 -9.47
N ILE A 290 -11.06 8.53 -8.22
CA ILE A 290 -12.31 9.18 -7.77
C ILE A 290 -12.53 10.49 -8.52
N GLU A 291 -11.48 11.26 -8.74
CA GLU A 291 -11.50 12.54 -9.49
C GLU A 291 -11.99 12.35 -10.96
N GLU A 292 -11.82 11.18 -11.53
CA GLU A 292 -12.23 10.81 -12.90
C GLU A 292 -13.63 10.17 -12.93
N THR A 293 -14.20 9.85 -11.76
CA THR A 293 -15.50 9.21 -11.62
C THR A 293 -16.60 10.26 -11.76
N PRO A 294 -17.71 9.96 -12.49
CA PRO A 294 -18.82 10.91 -12.62
C PRO A 294 -19.31 11.39 -11.25
N LYS A 295 -19.48 12.70 -11.09
CA LYS A 295 -19.89 13.31 -9.81
C LYS A 295 -21.18 12.71 -9.26
N GLN A 296 -22.13 12.37 -10.13
CA GLN A 296 -23.38 11.71 -9.77
C GLN A 296 -23.14 10.35 -9.08
N ASP A 297 -22.16 9.57 -9.54
CA ASP A 297 -21.82 8.27 -8.95
C ASP A 297 -21.11 8.43 -7.61
N CYS A 298 -20.27 9.47 -7.48
CA CYS A 298 -19.64 9.84 -6.19
C CYS A 298 -20.70 10.24 -5.15
N GLU A 299 -21.67 11.10 -5.51
CA GLU A 299 -22.74 11.53 -4.60
C GLU A 299 -23.64 10.37 -4.19
N ALA A 300 -23.92 9.43 -5.11
CA ALA A 300 -24.67 8.21 -4.79
C ALA A 300 -23.91 7.33 -3.78
N ALA A 301 -22.60 7.16 -3.96
CA ALA A 301 -21.77 6.40 -3.03
C ALA A 301 -21.68 7.06 -1.65
N ILE A 302 -21.50 8.38 -1.60
CA ILE A 302 -21.48 9.14 -0.33
C ILE A 302 -22.81 8.96 0.40
N THR A 303 -23.94 9.05 -0.32
CA THR A 303 -25.28 8.89 0.25
C THR A 303 -25.46 7.49 0.85
N GLU A 304 -25.08 6.45 0.12
CA GLU A 304 -25.19 5.05 0.60
C GLU A 304 -24.29 4.78 1.82
N LEU A 305 -23.03 5.21 1.77
CA LEU A 305 -22.09 5.06 2.89
C LEU A 305 -22.57 5.81 4.14
N ARG A 306 -23.13 7.00 3.99
CA ARG A 306 -23.75 7.74 5.10
C ARG A 306 -24.99 7.05 5.64
N SER A 307 -25.78 6.40 4.79
CA SER A 307 -26.90 5.57 5.22
C SER A 307 -26.45 4.41 6.09
N VAL A 308 -25.33 3.75 5.73
CA VAL A 308 -24.71 2.71 6.56
C VAL A 308 -24.27 3.29 7.91
N ALA A 309 -23.55 4.41 7.93
CA ALA A 309 -23.08 5.05 9.15
C ALA A 309 -24.25 5.42 10.10
N SER A 310 -25.32 5.98 9.54
CA SER A 310 -26.52 6.38 10.31
C SER A 310 -27.31 5.18 10.83
N SER A 311 -27.34 4.07 10.07
CA SER A 311 -28.04 2.83 10.49
C SER A 311 -27.28 2.08 11.57
N TYR A 312 -25.96 2.22 11.62
CA TYR A 312 -25.08 1.51 12.54
C TYR A 312 -24.07 2.47 13.21
N PRO A 313 -24.55 3.48 13.95
CA PRO A 313 -23.69 4.49 14.54
C PRO A 313 -22.73 3.87 15.56
N GLN A 314 -21.50 4.40 15.62
CA GLN A 314 -20.43 4.01 16.53
C GLN A 314 -19.93 2.54 16.38
N THR A 315 -20.48 1.77 15.44
CA THR A 315 -19.93 0.45 15.12
C THR A 315 -18.70 0.57 14.22
N PRO A 316 -17.78 -0.42 14.22
CA PRO A 316 -16.64 -0.41 13.32
C PRO A 316 -17.02 -0.24 11.84
N GLY A 317 -18.04 -0.93 11.37
CA GLY A 317 -18.52 -0.83 9.99
C GLY A 317 -19.13 0.54 9.66
N GLY A 318 -19.89 1.12 10.57
CA GLY A 318 -20.46 2.46 10.44
C GLY A 318 -19.39 3.55 10.41
N CYS A 319 -18.40 3.46 11.30
CA CYS A 319 -17.26 4.38 11.33
C CYS A 319 -16.41 4.31 10.07
N GLN A 320 -16.13 3.13 9.55
CA GLN A 320 -15.43 2.96 8.28
C GLN A 320 -16.25 3.51 7.11
N ALA A 321 -17.56 3.29 7.08
CA ALA A 321 -18.45 3.83 6.05
C ALA A 321 -18.39 5.36 6.03
N LEU A 322 -18.42 6.01 7.19
CA LEU A 322 -18.34 7.46 7.28
C LEU A 322 -16.96 7.99 6.84
N ALA A 323 -15.88 7.31 7.23
CA ALA A 323 -14.53 7.66 6.79
C ALA A 323 -14.36 7.55 5.26
N GLU A 324 -14.93 6.53 4.62
CA GLU A 324 -14.95 6.41 3.15
C GLU A 324 -15.80 7.49 2.49
N ALA A 325 -16.94 7.83 3.04
CA ALA A 325 -17.77 8.94 2.55
C ALA A 325 -17.00 10.27 2.60
N ILE A 326 -16.21 10.50 3.67
CA ILE A 326 -15.32 11.67 3.79
C ILE A 326 -14.27 11.66 2.69
N GLN A 327 -13.59 10.54 2.47
CA GLN A 327 -12.57 10.42 1.43
C GLN A 327 -13.15 10.69 0.05
N ILE A 328 -14.27 10.06 -0.31
CA ILE A 328 -14.92 10.27 -1.61
C ILE A 328 -15.34 11.73 -1.74
N THR A 329 -15.90 12.35 -0.69
CA THR A 329 -16.28 13.78 -0.69
C THR A 329 -15.06 14.65 -0.96
N ALA A 330 -13.96 14.45 -0.27
CA ALA A 330 -12.74 15.24 -0.43
C ALA A 330 -12.17 15.11 -1.85
N GLU A 331 -12.02 13.89 -2.36
CA GLU A 331 -11.39 13.65 -3.66
C GLU A 331 -12.28 14.05 -4.84
N SER A 332 -13.60 13.86 -4.76
CA SER A 332 -14.55 14.26 -5.82
C SER A 332 -14.84 15.75 -5.87
N SER A 333 -14.56 16.50 -4.81
CA SER A 333 -14.81 17.94 -4.70
C SER A 333 -13.54 18.80 -4.76
N ALA A 334 -12.45 18.29 -5.30
CA ALA A 334 -11.14 18.97 -5.31
C ALA A 334 -10.69 19.44 -3.91
N ARG A 335 -11.02 18.67 -2.87
CA ARG A 335 -10.71 18.94 -1.46
C ARG A 335 -11.40 20.18 -0.90
N ASP A 336 -12.66 20.36 -1.27
CA ASP A 336 -13.53 21.37 -0.65
C ASP A 336 -13.77 21.02 0.84
N MET A 337 -13.04 21.68 1.73
CA MET A 337 -13.06 21.40 3.16
C MET A 337 -14.37 21.84 3.83
N ASP A 338 -15.14 22.73 3.23
CA ASP A 338 -16.47 23.11 3.76
C ASP A 338 -17.46 21.94 3.64
N ARG A 339 -17.28 21.08 2.64
CA ARG A 339 -18.05 19.84 2.49
C ARG A 339 -17.53 18.71 3.37
N VAL A 340 -16.23 18.64 3.60
CA VAL A 340 -15.57 17.60 4.39
C VAL A 340 -15.77 17.81 5.89
N ARG A 341 -15.65 19.05 6.38
CA ARG A 341 -15.70 19.40 7.79
C ARG A 341 -16.90 18.81 8.56
N PRO A 342 -18.16 18.98 8.12
CA PRO A 342 -19.29 18.47 8.89
C PRO A 342 -19.28 16.93 8.98
N LEU A 343 -18.83 16.22 7.95
CA LEU A 343 -18.71 14.77 7.99
C LEU A 343 -17.57 14.31 8.90
N PHE A 344 -16.49 15.06 8.91
CA PHE A 344 -15.34 14.75 9.77
C PHE A 344 -15.65 14.97 11.25
N GLU A 345 -16.35 16.05 11.58
CA GLU A 345 -16.84 16.33 12.94
C GLU A 345 -17.84 15.26 13.42
N GLU A 346 -18.72 14.77 12.52
CA GLU A 346 -19.62 13.64 12.79
C GLU A 346 -18.81 12.36 13.10
N LEU A 347 -17.75 12.09 12.33
CA LEU A 347 -16.88 10.94 12.54
C LEU A 347 -16.17 11.01 13.91
N GLU A 348 -15.59 12.16 14.26
CA GLU A 348 -14.91 12.36 15.54
C GLU A 348 -15.85 12.27 16.75
N ALA A 349 -17.08 12.74 16.61
CA ALA A 349 -18.08 12.68 17.69
C ALA A 349 -18.53 11.24 17.99
N GLY A 350 -18.53 10.36 17.00
CA GLY A 350 -19.07 9.00 17.11
C GLY A 350 -18.03 7.89 17.11
N CYS A 351 -16.81 8.14 16.64
CA CYS A 351 -15.86 7.10 16.34
C CYS A 351 -14.49 7.36 16.94
N LYS A 352 -13.86 6.32 17.45
CA LYS A 352 -12.46 6.39 17.84
C LYS A 352 -11.59 6.31 16.57
N LEU A 353 -10.90 7.40 16.26
CA LEU A 353 -10.00 7.46 15.10
C LEU A 353 -8.68 6.75 15.43
N ASP A 354 -8.63 5.44 15.23
CA ASP A 354 -7.40 4.68 15.37
C ASP A 354 -7.10 3.83 14.12
N ARG A 355 -5.84 3.42 14.01
CA ARG A 355 -5.37 2.66 12.85
C ARG A 355 -5.99 1.27 12.73
N ASN A 356 -6.35 0.65 13.85
CA ASN A 356 -6.94 -0.69 13.84
C ASN A 356 -8.35 -0.66 13.25
N LEU A 357 -9.09 0.43 13.54
CA LEU A 357 -10.42 0.66 13.02
C LEU A 357 -10.39 1.07 11.54
N LEU A 358 -9.56 2.06 11.21
CA LEU A 358 -9.60 2.73 9.90
C LEU A 358 -8.66 2.11 8.85
N GLY A 359 -7.68 1.30 9.26
CA GLY A 359 -6.72 0.71 8.33
C GLY A 359 -6.02 1.77 7.46
N ASP A 360 -6.12 1.63 6.16
CA ASP A 360 -5.49 2.55 5.20
C ASP A 360 -6.14 3.95 5.20
N LEU A 361 -7.43 4.05 5.58
CA LEU A 361 -8.14 5.34 5.70
C LEU A 361 -7.55 6.22 6.81
N TYR A 362 -6.84 5.65 7.78
CA TYR A 362 -6.25 6.42 8.88
C TYR A 362 -5.29 7.51 8.39
N TYR A 363 -4.52 7.25 7.34
CA TYR A 363 -3.62 8.25 6.75
C TYR A 363 -4.41 9.45 6.19
N SER A 364 -5.43 9.19 5.39
CA SER A 364 -6.28 10.24 4.82
C SER A 364 -7.07 10.99 5.90
N MET A 365 -7.56 10.28 6.93
CA MET A 365 -8.28 10.93 8.04
C MET A 365 -7.35 11.86 8.84
N ASN A 366 -6.08 11.49 9.05
CA ASN A 366 -5.12 12.40 9.69
C ASN A 366 -4.82 13.64 8.83
N GLU A 367 -4.75 13.47 7.52
CA GLU A 367 -4.63 14.57 6.55
C GLU A 367 -5.80 15.55 6.69
N TYR A 368 -7.04 15.05 6.70
CA TYR A 368 -8.24 15.88 6.86
C TYR A 368 -8.35 16.51 8.25
N ARG A 369 -7.97 15.78 9.30
CA ARG A 369 -7.92 16.32 10.67
C ARG A 369 -7.07 17.58 10.76
N LEU A 370 -5.88 17.56 10.16
CA LEU A 370 -5.02 18.75 10.15
C LEU A 370 -5.64 19.90 9.36
N GLN A 371 -6.34 19.63 8.27
CA GLN A 371 -7.02 20.66 7.47
C GLN A 371 -8.27 21.22 8.18
N VAL A 372 -8.98 20.41 8.96
CA VAL A 372 -10.18 20.82 9.71
C VAL A 372 -9.82 21.63 10.96
N HIS A 373 -8.85 21.13 11.74
CA HIS A 373 -8.53 21.70 13.08
C HIS A 373 -7.25 22.54 13.11
N GLY A 374 -6.50 22.55 12.02
CA GLY A 374 -5.16 23.16 11.99
C GLY A 374 -4.09 22.22 12.57
N VAL A 375 -2.87 22.74 12.61
CA VAL A 375 -1.70 22.01 13.12
C VAL A 375 -1.45 22.34 14.59
N PRO A 376 -0.99 21.38 15.39
CA PRO A 376 -0.52 21.66 16.75
C PRO A 376 0.75 22.52 16.71
N ASP A 377 0.88 23.45 17.66
CA ASP A 377 2.09 24.23 17.83
C ASP A 377 3.24 23.39 18.39
N PHE A 378 4.49 23.78 18.09
CA PHE A 378 5.67 23.13 18.63
C PHE A 378 6.84 24.08 18.79
N SER A 379 7.76 23.70 19.68
CA SER A 379 9.15 24.20 19.72
C SER A 379 10.10 23.02 19.60
N ALA A 380 11.10 23.13 18.73
CA ALA A 380 12.08 22.07 18.48
C ALA A 380 13.43 22.66 18.04
N THR A 381 14.51 21.95 18.33
CA THR A 381 15.87 22.34 17.92
C THR A 381 16.30 21.50 16.72
N ASP A 382 16.87 22.15 15.70
CA ASP A 382 17.43 21.46 14.54
C ASP A 382 18.83 20.89 14.82
N ILE A 383 19.38 20.15 13.84
CA ILE A 383 20.73 19.54 13.95
C ILE A 383 21.86 20.56 14.07
N ASP A 384 21.62 21.83 13.78
CA ASP A 384 22.60 22.91 13.88
C ASP A 384 22.45 23.73 15.17
N GLY A 385 21.52 23.33 16.06
CA GLY A 385 21.30 23.94 17.35
C GLY A 385 20.37 25.16 17.34
N ARG A 386 19.73 25.46 16.19
CA ARG A 386 18.75 26.54 16.08
C ARG A 386 17.40 26.08 16.61
N GLU A 387 16.80 26.89 17.49
CA GLU A 387 15.43 26.68 17.95
C GLU A 387 14.42 27.15 16.89
N TRP A 388 13.40 26.35 16.68
CA TRP A 388 12.28 26.60 15.77
C TRP A 388 10.97 26.55 16.56
N LYS A 389 10.17 27.63 16.45
CA LYS A 389 8.82 27.70 17.04
C LYS A 389 7.84 27.95 15.91
N LEU A 390 6.86 27.08 15.76
CA LEU A 390 5.94 27.14 14.62
C LEU A 390 5.20 28.48 14.54
N LEU A 391 4.74 29.01 15.67
CA LEU A 391 4.05 30.32 15.72
C LEU A 391 4.90 31.48 15.22
N GLU A 392 6.23 31.40 15.34
CA GLU A 392 7.17 32.45 14.88
C GLU A 392 7.43 32.37 13.37
N LEU A 393 6.99 31.31 12.67
CA LEU A 393 7.17 31.12 11.23
C LEU A 393 6.06 31.76 10.38
N ARG A 394 5.07 32.37 11.00
CA ARG A 394 4.02 33.10 10.28
C ARG A 394 4.57 34.25 9.44
N GLY A 395 3.83 34.64 8.40
CA GLY A 395 4.22 35.70 7.46
C GLY A 395 4.74 35.19 6.11
N LYS A 396 5.05 33.89 6.02
CA LYS A 396 5.36 33.18 4.77
C LYS A 396 4.93 31.72 4.85
N PRO A 397 4.72 31.02 3.73
CA PRO A 397 4.43 29.59 3.72
C PRO A 397 5.52 28.75 4.38
N VAL A 398 5.10 27.66 5.02
CA VAL A 398 5.98 26.70 5.69
C VAL A 398 5.66 25.29 5.18
N LEU A 399 6.67 24.56 4.76
CA LEU A 399 6.60 23.14 4.46
C LEU A 399 7.26 22.36 5.59
N LEU A 400 6.46 21.61 6.36
CA LEU A 400 6.94 20.62 7.33
C LEU A 400 7.00 19.29 6.59
N ASP A 401 8.20 18.70 6.45
CA ASP A 401 8.40 17.45 5.71
C ASP A 401 8.82 16.32 6.65
N PHE A 402 7.90 15.41 6.96
CA PHE A 402 8.17 14.21 7.75
C PHE A 402 8.69 13.11 6.83
N TRP A 403 9.97 12.75 7.00
CA TRP A 403 10.69 11.86 6.10
C TRP A 403 11.74 11.00 6.81
N ALA A 404 12.45 10.11 6.08
CA ALA A 404 13.63 9.40 6.57
C ALA A 404 14.54 8.95 5.42
N THR A 405 15.83 8.73 5.70
CA THR A 405 16.82 8.27 4.70
C THR A 405 16.51 6.87 4.15
N TRP A 406 15.87 6.00 4.93
CA TRP A 406 15.44 4.65 4.55
C TRP A 406 14.07 4.61 3.85
N CYS A 407 13.38 5.73 3.78
CA CYS A 407 12.08 5.83 3.12
C CYS A 407 12.27 6.04 1.61
N GLY A 408 12.25 4.97 0.82
CA GLY A 408 12.38 5.03 -0.64
C GLY A 408 11.46 6.07 -1.29
N PRO A 409 10.17 6.11 -0.95
CA PRO A 409 9.25 7.13 -1.42
C PRO A 409 9.66 8.56 -1.08
N CYS A 410 10.14 8.82 0.14
CA CYS A 410 10.59 10.15 0.52
C CYS A 410 11.80 10.57 -0.33
N VAL A 411 12.75 9.66 -0.51
CA VAL A 411 13.96 9.90 -1.33
C VAL A 411 13.59 10.19 -2.79
N ALA A 412 12.59 9.50 -3.33
CA ALA A 412 12.13 9.74 -4.70
C ALA A 412 11.44 11.11 -4.89
N GLU A 413 10.94 11.75 -3.82
CA GLU A 413 10.34 13.08 -3.86
C GLU A 413 11.35 14.23 -3.65
N LEU A 414 12.51 13.94 -3.08
CA LEU A 414 13.55 14.96 -2.83
C LEU A 414 13.88 15.83 -4.04
N PRO A 415 14.01 15.32 -5.28
CA PRO A 415 14.27 16.19 -6.43
C PRO A 415 13.21 17.28 -6.61
N THR A 416 11.94 17.02 -6.26
CA THR A 416 10.88 18.03 -6.28
C THR A 416 11.10 19.07 -5.19
N VAL A 417 11.35 18.64 -3.95
CA VAL A 417 11.59 19.56 -2.82
C VAL A 417 12.84 20.42 -3.06
N VAL A 418 13.93 19.83 -3.59
CA VAL A 418 15.16 20.56 -3.98
C VAL A 418 14.86 21.61 -5.07
N ARG A 419 14.03 21.28 -6.09
CA ARG A 419 13.62 22.28 -7.09
C ARG A 419 12.83 23.41 -6.44
N MET A 420 11.87 23.11 -5.56
CA MET A 420 11.09 24.13 -4.85
C MET A 420 11.97 25.02 -3.98
N ARG A 421 12.94 24.44 -3.26
CA ARG A 421 13.93 25.20 -2.48
C ARG A 421 14.75 26.18 -3.34
N ARG A 422 15.14 25.76 -4.55
CA ARG A 422 15.88 26.63 -5.48
C ARG A 422 15.00 27.73 -6.07
N GLN A 423 13.74 27.42 -6.36
CA GLN A 423 12.78 28.37 -6.92
C GLN A 423 12.31 29.38 -5.87
N TYR A 424 12.12 28.95 -4.63
CA TYR A 424 11.62 29.75 -3.53
C TYR A 424 12.67 29.81 -2.41
N PRO A 425 13.45 30.91 -2.32
CA PRO A 425 14.45 31.07 -1.25
C PRO A 425 13.77 31.13 0.12
N GLU A 426 14.56 30.99 1.20
CA GLU A 426 14.05 30.95 2.58
C GLU A 426 13.25 32.20 2.97
N SER A 427 13.49 33.33 2.33
CA SER A 427 12.69 34.55 2.50
C SER A 427 11.25 34.41 2.01
N LYS A 428 10.98 33.47 1.06
CA LYS A 428 9.65 33.21 0.51
C LYS A 428 9.00 31.94 1.05
N LEU A 429 9.77 30.88 1.30
CA LEU A 429 9.30 29.58 1.76
C LEU A 429 10.24 29.03 2.83
N THR A 430 9.72 28.72 4.01
CA THR A 430 10.45 27.92 5.00
C THR A 430 10.20 26.44 4.73
N ILE A 431 11.27 25.67 4.57
CA ILE A 431 11.21 24.20 4.56
C ILE A 431 11.86 23.71 5.84
N LEU A 432 11.18 22.87 6.59
CA LEU A 432 11.69 22.25 7.82
C LEU A 432 11.50 20.74 7.73
N GLY A 433 12.58 20.00 7.58
CA GLY A 433 12.57 18.55 7.56
C GLY A 433 12.47 18.00 8.98
N ILE A 434 11.65 16.98 9.17
CA ILE A 434 11.51 16.22 10.42
C ILE A 434 11.91 14.78 10.11
N SER A 435 13.15 14.43 10.47
CA SER A 435 13.70 13.10 10.19
C SER A 435 13.19 12.07 11.19
N LEU A 436 12.61 10.97 10.68
CA LEU A 436 12.24 9.79 11.44
C LEU A 436 13.34 8.72 11.45
N ASP A 437 14.57 9.09 11.14
CA ASP A 437 15.72 8.21 11.33
C ASP A 437 16.00 7.96 12.81
N ARG A 438 16.65 6.84 13.11
CA ARG A 438 16.99 6.46 14.48
C ARG A 438 18.46 6.72 14.77
N GLY A 439 18.73 7.34 15.91
CA GLY A 439 20.10 7.69 16.35
C GLY A 439 21.01 6.48 16.59
N ASP A 440 20.44 5.30 16.82
CA ASP A 440 21.18 4.03 16.90
C ASP A 440 21.63 3.50 15.52
N ARG A 441 21.12 4.07 14.42
CA ARG A 441 21.43 3.67 13.04
C ARG A 441 22.06 4.78 12.19
N LEU A 442 21.78 6.03 12.53
CA LEU A 442 22.24 7.21 11.77
C LEU A 442 22.64 8.30 12.76
N THR A 443 23.90 8.72 12.72
CA THR A 443 24.38 9.88 13.51
C THR A 443 24.03 11.20 12.81
N VAL A 444 24.04 12.33 13.55
CA VAL A 444 23.83 13.67 12.99
C VAL A 444 24.82 13.96 11.85
N ASP A 445 26.11 13.61 12.01
CA ASP A 445 27.13 13.84 10.98
C ASP A 445 26.89 13.01 9.72
N ALA A 446 26.44 11.75 9.88
CA ALA A 446 26.07 10.91 8.75
C ALA A 446 24.82 11.45 8.04
N LEU A 447 23.84 11.99 8.78
CA LEU A 447 22.68 12.66 8.20
C LEU A 447 23.10 13.90 7.40
N ARG A 448 23.97 14.75 7.94
CA ARG A 448 24.53 15.92 7.22
C ARG A 448 25.23 15.52 5.92
N ALA A 449 26.08 14.50 5.98
CA ALA A 449 26.79 14.00 4.79
C ALA A 449 25.81 13.47 3.73
N TRP A 450 24.76 12.77 4.16
CA TRP A 450 23.73 12.26 3.28
C TRP A 450 22.92 13.40 2.64
N MET A 451 22.49 14.40 3.42
CA MET A 451 21.80 15.60 2.95
C MET A 451 22.61 16.36 1.90
N ALA A 452 23.90 16.60 2.18
CA ALA A 452 24.79 17.27 1.23
C ALA A 452 24.88 16.53 -0.11
N LYS A 453 24.98 15.18 -0.08
CA LYS A 453 24.97 14.35 -1.29
C LYS A 453 23.66 14.46 -2.08
N LYS A 454 22.53 14.70 -1.42
CA LYS A 454 21.21 14.83 -2.04
C LYS A 454 20.80 16.27 -2.37
N GLY A 455 21.66 17.26 -2.05
CA GLY A 455 21.41 18.67 -2.30
C GLY A 455 20.37 19.30 -1.38
N MET A 456 20.21 18.77 -0.18
CA MET A 456 19.31 19.27 0.86
C MET A 456 20.05 20.33 1.69
N ASP A 457 19.62 21.58 1.61
CA ASP A 457 20.23 22.73 2.29
C ASP A 457 19.30 23.40 3.32
N TRP A 458 18.20 22.73 3.68
CA TRP A 458 17.23 23.25 4.64
C TRP A 458 17.34 22.57 6.00
N PRO A 459 16.92 23.28 7.09
CA PRO A 459 17.01 22.80 8.46
C PRO A 459 16.34 21.45 8.68
N GLN A 460 16.92 20.64 9.58
CA GLN A 460 16.41 19.33 9.94
C GLN A 460 16.24 19.17 11.44
N ILE A 461 15.04 18.81 11.89
CA ILE A 461 14.80 18.34 13.24
C ILE A 461 15.04 16.83 13.26
N PHE A 462 15.94 16.38 14.14
CA PHE A 462 16.30 14.98 14.29
C PHE A 462 16.35 14.58 15.75
N GLY A 463 15.27 13.97 16.23
CA GLY A 463 15.19 13.48 17.63
C GLY A 463 15.91 12.14 17.85
N GLY A 464 16.21 11.40 16.79
CA GLY A 464 16.87 10.09 16.89
C GLY A 464 15.97 8.95 17.42
N GLU A 465 14.70 9.21 17.68
CA GLU A 465 13.73 8.25 18.24
C GLU A 465 12.80 7.65 17.17
N GLY A 466 12.98 8.02 15.91
CA GLY A 466 12.14 7.55 14.80
C GLY A 466 10.66 7.91 15.00
N TRP A 467 9.79 6.92 14.88
CA TRP A 467 8.34 7.08 15.11
C TRP A 467 7.97 7.51 16.54
N GLN A 468 8.89 7.33 17.51
CA GLN A 468 8.66 7.67 18.92
C GLN A 468 9.03 9.12 19.24
N ALA A 469 9.64 9.85 18.30
CA ALA A 469 9.96 11.27 18.48
C ALA A 469 8.72 12.12 18.72
N ALA A 470 8.91 13.27 19.37
CA ALA A 470 7.81 14.13 19.82
C ALA A 470 6.94 14.64 18.66
N LEU A 471 7.54 15.13 17.57
CA LEU A 471 6.79 15.72 16.46
C LEU A 471 5.96 14.70 15.66
N PRO A 472 6.47 13.51 15.24
CA PRO A 472 5.64 12.50 14.62
C PRO A 472 4.43 12.10 15.46
N LYS A 473 4.60 11.98 16.79
CA LYS A 473 3.47 11.70 17.72
C LYS A 473 2.49 12.85 17.79
N LEU A 474 2.97 14.07 17.95
CA LEU A 474 2.15 15.27 18.05
C LEU A 474 1.27 15.46 16.81
N TYR A 475 1.84 15.23 15.63
CA TYR A 475 1.15 15.31 14.35
C TYR A 475 0.41 14.03 13.96
N GLN A 476 0.46 12.98 14.79
CA GLN A 476 -0.13 11.65 14.55
C GLN A 476 0.33 11.03 13.21
N VAL A 477 1.58 11.24 12.85
CA VAL A 477 2.14 10.71 11.60
C VAL A 477 2.31 9.21 11.74
N SER A 478 1.59 8.44 10.92
CA SER A 478 1.60 6.96 10.91
C SER A 478 2.34 6.36 9.72
N SER A 479 2.61 7.18 8.71
CA SER A 479 3.26 6.79 7.46
C SER A 479 4.04 7.97 6.89
N ILE A 480 5.13 7.74 6.18
CA ILE A 480 5.93 8.75 5.48
C ILE A 480 6.12 8.37 3.99
N PRO A 481 6.26 9.35 3.08
CA PRO A 481 6.35 10.79 3.33
C PRO A 481 5.02 11.39 3.80
N PHE A 482 5.09 12.34 4.74
CA PHE A 482 3.92 13.08 5.20
C PHE A 482 4.24 14.58 5.28
N PRO A 483 4.24 15.29 4.14
CA PRO A 483 4.43 16.73 4.12
C PRO A 483 3.18 17.46 4.62
N VAL A 484 3.37 18.62 5.27
CA VAL A 484 2.31 19.55 5.67
C VAL A 484 2.68 20.93 5.18
N LEU A 485 1.90 21.49 4.27
CA LEU A 485 2.08 22.83 3.74
C LEU A 485 1.16 23.82 4.46
N LEU A 486 1.74 24.81 5.08
CA LEU A 486 1.04 25.89 5.77
C LEU A 486 1.11 27.18 4.95
N GLY A 487 0.02 27.94 4.98
CA GLY A 487 -0.03 29.31 4.47
C GLY A 487 0.70 30.30 5.38
N ALA A 488 0.87 31.53 4.91
CA ALA A 488 1.51 32.60 5.66
C ALA A 488 0.78 32.95 6.98
N ASP A 489 -0.50 32.68 7.05
CA ASP A 489 -1.34 32.83 8.25
C ASP A 489 -1.24 31.65 9.22
N GLY A 490 -0.55 30.58 8.84
CA GLY A 490 -0.44 29.33 9.59
C GLY A 490 -1.58 28.35 9.34
N SER A 491 -2.53 28.63 8.44
CA SER A 491 -3.56 27.71 8.03
C SER A 491 -2.97 26.53 7.23
N VAL A 492 -3.60 25.36 7.33
CA VAL A 492 -3.19 24.18 6.54
C VAL A 492 -3.72 24.31 5.12
N VAL A 493 -2.83 24.48 4.16
CA VAL A 493 -3.14 24.55 2.73
C VAL A 493 -3.30 23.14 2.15
N ALA A 494 -2.41 22.23 2.55
CA ALA A 494 -2.44 20.84 2.15
C ALA A 494 -1.62 19.97 3.13
N ALA A 495 -1.96 18.70 3.24
CA ALA A 495 -1.18 17.73 4.01
C ALA A 495 -1.13 16.39 3.25
N GLY A 496 -0.21 15.50 3.63
CA GLY A 496 -0.09 14.16 3.09
C GLY A 496 -0.04 14.13 1.56
N GLU A 497 -0.90 13.33 0.92
CA GLU A 497 -0.97 13.22 -0.54
C GLU A 497 -1.34 14.54 -1.25
N GLY A 498 -2.02 15.44 -0.55
CA GLY A 498 -2.35 16.77 -1.07
C GLY A 498 -1.17 17.72 -1.20
N ALA A 499 -0.08 17.44 -0.48
CA ALA A 499 1.12 18.26 -0.41
C ALA A 499 2.34 17.57 -1.07
N ARG A 500 2.13 16.67 -2.08
CA ARG A 500 3.20 15.89 -2.71
C ARG A 500 3.31 16.14 -4.21
N GLY A 501 4.52 15.93 -4.75
CA GLY A 501 4.81 15.96 -6.18
C GLY A 501 4.26 17.21 -6.87
N LYS A 502 3.53 17.04 -7.97
CA LYS A 502 2.92 18.15 -8.73
C LYS A 502 1.88 18.94 -7.93
N LYS A 503 1.16 18.29 -7.00
CA LYS A 503 0.18 18.98 -6.15
C LYS A 503 0.88 20.01 -5.25
N LEU A 504 2.05 19.66 -4.68
CA LEU A 504 2.88 20.60 -3.92
C LEU A 504 3.34 21.76 -4.80
N GLU A 505 3.85 21.48 -6.01
CA GLU A 505 4.30 22.52 -6.96
C GLU A 505 3.16 23.50 -7.29
N GLN A 506 1.97 22.98 -7.59
CA GLN A 506 0.79 23.80 -7.88
C GLN A 506 0.38 24.67 -6.69
N LYS A 507 0.31 24.08 -5.47
CA LYS A 507 -0.05 24.81 -4.26
C LYS A 507 0.95 25.91 -3.91
N LEU A 508 2.24 25.66 -4.09
CA LEU A 508 3.28 26.69 -3.87
C LEU A 508 3.20 27.80 -4.93
N ALA A 509 2.91 27.47 -6.19
CA ALA A 509 2.70 28.48 -7.23
C ALA A 509 1.46 29.34 -6.94
N GLU A 510 0.37 28.76 -6.44
CA GLU A 510 -0.83 29.48 -6.00
C GLU A 510 -0.54 30.43 -4.83
N LEU A 511 0.30 30.01 -3.86
CA LEU A 511 0.62 30.82 -2.68
C LEU A 511 1.65 31.91 -2.93
N LEU A 512 2.62 31.69 -3.81
CA LEU A 512 3.84 32.52 -3.93
C LEU A 512 3.91 33.27 -5.27
N GLY A 513 3.00 32.99 -6.19
CA GLY A 513 3.09 33.41 -7.57
C GLY A 513 4.11 32.60 -8.35
N SER A 514 3.84 32.31 -9.61
CA SER A 514 4.77 31.61 -10.51
C SER A 514 5.98 32.49 -10.87
#